data_b4439ff4a1c5568cafbd40da74943ecf
#
_entry.id   b4439ff4a1c5568cafbd40da74943ecf
#
_cell.length_a   1.000
_cell.length_b   1.000
_cell.length_c   1.000
_cell.angle_alpha   90.00
_cell.angle_beta   90.00
_cell.angle_gamma   90.00
#
_symmetry.space_group_name_H-M   'P 1'
#
loop_
_entity.id
_entity.type
_entity.pdbx_description
1 polymer ?
#
loop_
_entity_poly.entity_id
_entity_poly.type
_entity_poly.pdbx_seq_one_letter_code
_entity_poly.pdbx_strand_id
1 'polypeptide(L)'
;MISDTRSLKSITMASINREAAVALIEASLAAAKAIGIEAAVAVTDATGSLRAFERADGAPFLTVNVAIDKAWTASSFGFPTHVWNDYVANDPKVAPLAHLPRMVAVGGGYPIMENGQLIGGIGISGGNYQQDQDACVAALTKLGFELPA
;
A
#
# COMPACT_ATOMS: atom_id res chain seq x y z
N MET A 1 -10.04 -31.72 -7.84
CA MET A 1 -9.17 -32.69 -7.16
C MET A 1 -8.62 -32.09 -5.88
N ILE A 2 -8.69 -32.81 -4.81
CA ILE A 2 -8.20 -32.34 -3.52
C ILE A 2 -6.80 -32.88 -3.28
N SER A 3 -5.85 -31.98 -3.05
CA SER A 3 -4.50 -32.35 -2.69
C SER A 3 -4.41 -32.57 -1.18
N ASP A 4 -3.64 -33.54 -0.77
CA ASP A 4 -3.28 -33.72 0.62
C ASP A 4 -2.16 -32.73 0.96
N THR A 5 -2.54 -31.57 1.55
CA THR A 5 -1.60 -30.51 1.88
C THR A 5 -0.55 -30.92 2.92
N ARG A 6 -0.79 -32.00 3.68
CA ARG A 6 0.17 -32.49 4.68
C ARG A 6 1.44 -33.05 4.05
N SER A 7 1.37 -33.49 2.78
CA SER A 7 2.54 -33.97 2.04
C SER A 7 3.27 -32.88 1.29
N LEU A 8 2.71 -31.69 1.20
CA LEU A 8 3.31 -30.55 0.49
C LEU A 8 4.28 -29.80 1.41
N LYS A 9 5.34 -29.26 0.80
CA LYS A 9 6.35 -28.44 1.48
C LYS A 9 6.25 -26.98 1.04
N SER A 10 5.16 -26.61 0.44
CA SER A 10 4.91 -25.27 -0.09
C SER A 10 3.56 -24.78 0.38
N ILE A 11 3.39 -23.47 0.31
CA ILE A 11 2.11 -22.81 0.57
C ILE A 11 1.63 -22.13 -0.70
N THR A 12 0.30 -22.03 -0.83
CA THR A 12 -0.31 -21.20 -1.87
C THR A 12 -0.52 -19.81 -1.30
N MET A 13 -0.18 -18.78 -2.08
CA MET A 13 -0.33 -17.39 -1.67
C MET A 13 -1.18 -16.66 -2.70
N ALA A 14 -2.24 -15.98 -2.23
CA ALA A 14 -3.01 -15.09 -3.07
C ALA A 14 -2.20 -13.80 -3.30
N SER A 15 -2.30 -13.25 -4.51
CA SER A 15 -1.61 -12.01 -4.86
C SER A 15 -2.42 -11.24 -5.88
N ILE A 16 -2.36 -9.91 -5.82
CA ILE A 16 -3.11 -9.05 -6.73
C ILE A 16 -2.68 -9.30 -8.17
N ASN A 17 -3.67 -9.32 -9.09
CA ASN A 17 -3.38 -9.44 -10.50
C ASN A 17 -3.11 -8.06 -11.13
N ARG A 18 -2.61 -8.08 -12.38
CA ARG A 18 -2.26 -6.86 -13.09
C ARG A 18 -3.46 -5.93 -13.31
N GLU A 19 -4.60 -6.48 -13.70
CA GLU A 19 -5.79 -5.67 -13.99
C GLU A 19 -6.27 -4.90 -12.77
N ALA A 20 -6.33 -5.56 -11.62
CA ALA A 20 -6.71 -4.91 -10.37
C ALA A 20 -5.68 -3.87 -9.93
N ALA A 21 -4.39 -4.18 -10.10
CA ALA A 21 -3.33 -3.23 -9.77
C ALA A 21 -3.43 -1.95 -10.62
N VAL A 22 -3.62 -2.09 -11.92
CA VAL A 22 -3.78 -0.94 -12.83
C VAL A 22 -5.04 -0.15 -12.49
N ALA A 23 -6.15 -0.85 -12.20
CA ALA A 23 -7.40 -0.18 -11.82
C ALA A 23 -7.23 0.64 -10.53
N LEU A 24 -6.46 0.13 -9.55
CA LEU A 24 -6.15 0.89 -8.33
C LEU A 24 -5.30 2.12 -8.62
N ILE A 25 -4.34 2.04 -9.54
CA ILE A 25 -3.56 3.21 -9.96
C ILE A 25 -4.49 4.29 -10.50
N GLU A 26 -5.37 3.95 -11.42
CA GLU A 26 -6.30 4.92 -12.04
C GLU A 26 -7.25 5.52 -11.03
N ALA A 27 -7.84 4.69 -10.16
CA ALA A 27 -8.74 5.15 -9.11
C ALA A 27 -8.02 6.08 -8.12
N SER A 28 -6.78 5.77 -7.77
CA SER A 28 -5.97 6.56 -6.85
C SER A 28 -5.59 7.92 -7.42
N LEU A 29 -5.19 7.96 -8.69
CA LEU A 29 -4.88 9.23 -9.35
C LEU A 29 -6.12 10.11 -9.47
N ALA A 30 -7.28 9.53 -9.78
CA ALA A 30 -8.53 10.25 -9.81
C ALA A 30 -8.92 10.79 -8.43
N ALA A 31 -8.76 9.99 -7.38
CA ALA A 31 -9.05 10.40 -6.00
C ALA A 31 -8.11 11.54 -5.55
N ALA A 32 -6.82 11.44 -5.87
CA ALA A 32 -5.85 12.48 -5.57
C ALA A 32 -6.20 13.79 -6.27
N LYS A 33 -6.53 13.72 -7.56
CA LYS A 33 -6.92 14.89 -8.34
C LYS A 33 -8.19 15.55 -7.77
N ALA A 34 -9.15 14.74 -7.33
CA ALA A 34 -10.40 15.24 -6.77
C ALA A 34 -10.19 16.08 -5.50
N ILE A 35 -9.15 15.81 -4.73
CA ILE A 35 -8.79 16.57 -3.54
C ILE A 35 -7.64 17.56 -3.78
N GLY A 36 -7.29 17.79 -5.04
CA GLY A 36 -6.36 18.84 -5.43
C GLY A 36 -4.89 18.53 -5.25
N ILE A 37 -4.50 17.27 -5.21
CA ILE A 37 -3.08 16.89 -5.12
C ILE A 37 -2.61 16.18 -6.38
N GLU A 38 -1.34 16.37 -6.69
CA GLU A 38 -0.62 15.64 -7.73
C GLU A 38 0.24 14.57 -7.06
N ALA A 39 0.01 13.31 -7.40
CA ALA A 39 0.58 12.21 -6.64
C ALA A 39 1.31 11.18 -7.49
N ALA A 40 2.22 10.46 -6.84
CA ALA A 40 2.72 9.17 -7.30
C ALA A 40 1.93 8.08 -6.58
N VAL A 41 1.61 7.02 -7.30
CA VAL A 41 0.87 5.86 -6.78
C VAL A 41 1.60 4.58 -7.15
N ALA A 42 1.79 3.72 -6.16
CA ALA A 42 2.44 2.42 -6.34
C ALA A 42 1.54 1.31 -5.80
N VAL A 43 1.51 0.19 -6.51
CA VAL A 43 0.85 -1.03 -6.05
C VAL A 43 1.87 -2.16 -6.10
N THR A 44 2.04 -2.84 -4.97
CA THR A 44 2.89 -4.04 -4.88
C THR A 44 2.02 -5.29 -4.83
N ASP A 45 2.64 -6.42 -5.12
CA ASP A 45 2.01 -7.72 -4.88
C ASP A 45 2.17 -8.15 -3.41
N ALA A 46 1.73 -9.37 -3.09
CA ALA A 46 1.77 -9.88 -1.73
C ALA A 46 3.18 -10.06 -1.18
N THR A 47 4.20 -10.05 -2.01
CA THR A 47 5.61 -10.16 -1.60
C THR A 47 6.32 -8.81 -1.51
N GLY A 48 5.61 -7.72 -1.78
CA GLY A 48 6.18 -6.39 -1.78
C GLY A 48 6.83 -5.96 -3.08
N SER A 49 6.78 -6.82 -4.11
CA SER A 49 7.33 -6.47 -5.43
C SER A 49 6.39 -5.55 -6.18
N LEU A 50 6.96 -4.55 -6.84
CA LEU A 50 6.18 -3.54 -7.57
C LEU A 50 5.41 -4.21 -8.74
N ARG A 51 4.09 -3.95 -8.80
CA ARG A 51 3.22 -4.46 -9.86
C ARG A 51 2.76 -3.36 -10.81
N ALA A 52 2.48 -2.16 -10.29
CA ALA A 52 2.03 -1.04 -11.10
C ALA A 52 2.45 0.26 -10.41
N PHE A 53 2.72 1.27 -11.22
CA PHE A 53 3.18 2.57 -10.75
C PHE A 53 2.83 3.66 -11.76
N GLU A 54 2.45 4.82 -11.27
CA GLU A 54 2.32 6.01 -12.10
C GLU A 54 2.56 7.26 -11.25
N ARG A 55 3.20 8.25 -11.85
CA ARG A 55 3.42 9.55 -11.23
C ARG A 55 2.73 10.61 -12.07
N ALA A 56 1.86 11.43 -11.45
CA ALA A 56 1.31 12.60 -12.10
C ALA A 56 2.43 13.59 -12.47
N ASP A 57 2.24 14.33 -13.55
CA ASP A 57 3.29 15.22 -14.08
C ASP A 57 3.79 16.23 -13.04
N GLY A 58 2.90 16.75 -12.20
CA GLY A 58 3.25 17.74 -11.18
C GLY A 58 3.78 17.16 -9.87
N ALA A 59 3.82 15.83 -9.70
CA ALA A 59 4.34 15.25 -8.48
C ALA A 59 5.87 15.30 -8.46
N PRO A 60 6.50 15.77 -7.36
CA PRO A 60 7.96 15.80 -7.27
C PRO A 60 8.58 14.40 -7.38
N PHE A 61 9.80 14.29 -7.88
CA PHE A 61 10.44 12.98 -8.03
C PHE A 61 10.66 12.24 -6.69
N LEU A 62 10.73 12.97 -5.58
CA LEU A 62 10.77 12.38 -4.24
C LEU A 62 9.59 11.41 -4.01
N THR A 63 8.42 11.73 -4.56
CA THR A 63 7.20 10.94 -4.34
C THR A 63 7.29 9.53 -4.92
N VAL A 64 8.16 9.28 -5.88
CA VAL A 64 8.33 7.96 -6.52
C VAL A 64 8.69 6.90 -5.48
N ASN A 65 9.83 7.08 -4.82
CA ASN A 65 10.29 6.10 -3.84
C ASN A 65 9.42 6.09 -2.58
N VAL A 66 8.89 7.25 -2.18
CA VAL A 66 8.00 7.31 -1.01
C VAL A 66 6.74 6.51 -1.25
N ALA A 67 6.10 6.65 -2.42
CA ALA A 67 4.91 5.86 -2.75
C ALA A 67 5.21 4.35 -2.79
N ILE A 68 6.30 3.97 -3.44
CA ILE A 68 6.71 2.55 -3.53
C ILE A 68 6.98 1.99 -2.13
N ASP A 69 7.70 2.73 -1.30
CA ASP A 69 8.08 2.26 0.03
C ASP A 69 6.90 2.26 1.01
N LYS A 70 5.94 3.18 0.87
CA LYS A 70 4.67 3.12 1.62
C LYS A 70 3.91 1.83 1.29
N ALA A 71 3.80 1.49 0.00
CA ALA A 71 3.15 0.25 -0.43
C ALA A 71 3.88 -0.98 0.13
N TRP A 72 5.19 -1.00 0.03
CA TRP A 72 6.04 -2.07 0.54
C TRP A 72 5.88 -2.24 2.06
N THR A 73 5.92 -1.15 2.81
CA THR A 73 5.78 -1.16 4.26
C THR A 73 4.41 -1.69 4.68
N ALA A 74 3.33 -1.19 4.06
CA ALA A 74 1.97 -1.62 4.38
C ALA A 74 1.74 -3.09 4.04
N SER A 75 2.24 -3.56 2.89
CA SER A 75 2.09 -4.96 2.51
C SER A 75 2.86 -5.90 3.44
N SER A 76 4.01 -5.46 3.95
CA SER A 76 4.81 -6.27 4.87
C SER A 76 4.13 -6.40 6.24
N PHE A 77 3.66 -5.29 6.80
CA PHE A 77 3.01 -5.31 8.12
C PHE A 77 1.58 -5.84 8.08
N GLY A 78 0.85 -5.64 6.99
CA GLY A 78 -0.57 -5.97 6.93
C GLY A 78 -1.47 -4.95 7.63
N PHE A 79 -0.96 -3.76 7.92
CA PHE A 79 -1.73 -2.63 8.44
C PHE A 79 -1.26 -1.33 7.81
N PRO A 80 -2.08 -0.26 7.86
CA PRO A 80 -1.74 1.02 7.22
C PRO A 80 -0.50 1.69 7.81
N THR A 81 0.20 2.48 7.00
CA THR A 81 1.42 3.17 7.45
C THR A 81 1.16 4.24 8.51
N HIS A 82 -0.07 4.78 8.62
CA HIS A 82 -0.39 5.68 9.72
C HIS A 82 -0.47 4.94 11.06
N VAL A 83 -0.86 3.67 11.05
CA VAL A 83 -0.81 2.81 12.23
C VAL A 83 0.64 2.55 12.63
N TRP A 84 1.50 2.32 11.64
CA TRP A 84 2.94 2.20 11.87
C TRP A 84 3.52 3.48 12.49
N ASN A 85 3.09 4.65 12.02
CA ASN A 85 3.47 5.92 12.62
C ASN A 85 3.10 5.98 14.11
N ASP A 86 1.90 5.52 14.47
CA ASP A 86 1.47 5.50 15.87
C ASP A 86 2.36 4.60 16.73
N TYR A 87 2.76 3.44 16.23
CA TYR A 87 3.70 2.57 16.93
C TYR A 87 5.05 3.27 17.17
N VAL A 88 5.58 3.89 16.14
CA VAL A 88 6.86 4.61 16.22
C VAL A 88 6.78 5.77 17.22
N ALA A 89 5.67 6.50 17.21
CA ALA A 89 5.47 7.65 18.09
C ALA A 89 5.31 7.25 19.56
N ASN A 90 4.76 6.07 19.83
CA ASN A 90 4.35 5.68 21.19
C ASN A 90 5.26 4.64 21.83
N ASP A 91 6.18 4.04 21.08
CA ASP A 91 7.05 3.00 21.62
C ASP A 91 8.52 3.26 21.23
N PRO A 92 9.31 3.79 22.18
CA PRO A 92 10.73 4.06 21.91
C PRO A 92 11.55 2.81 21.57
N LYS A 93 11.07 1.63 21.94
CA LYS A 93 11.77 0.37 21.65
C LYS A 93 11.53 -0.10 20.22
N VAL A 94 10.44 0.35 19.61
CA VAL A 94 10.08 0.03 18.23
C VAL A 94 10.58 1.11 17.26
N ALA A 95 10.66 2.36 17.71
CA ALA A 95 11.03 3.51 16.88
C ALA A 95 12.29 3.28 16.02
N PRO A 96 13.38 2.65 16.52
CA PRO A 96 14.56 2.41 15.69
C PRO A 96 14.32 1.60 14.44
N LEU A 97 13.27 0.76 14.40
CA LEU A 97 12.93 -0.02 13.22
C LEU A 97 12.57 0.87 12.01
N ALA A 98 12.05 2.06 12.27
CA ALA A 98 11.71 3.02 11.23
C ALA A 98 12.94 3.57 10.49
N HIS A 99 14.14 3.35 10.99
CA HIS A 99 15.38 3.76 10.33
C HIS A 99 15.88 2.75 9.29
N LEU A 100 15.29 1.56 9.23
CA LEU A 100 15.61 0.60 8.18
C LEU A 100 15.21 1.15 6.81
N PRO A 101 15.98 0.83 5.76
CA PRO A 101 15.59 1.21 4.40
C PRO A 101 14.18 0.73 4.07
N ARG A 102 13.43 1.56 3.34
CA ARG A 102 12.07 1.28 2.86
C ARG A 102 10.97 1.31 3.92
N MET A 103 11.31 1.45 5.19
CA MET A 103 10.34 1.53 6.29
C MET A 103 9.79 2.95 6.39
N VAL A 104 8.62 3.21 5.82
CA VAL A 104 7.99 4.54 5.84
C VAL A 104 6.90 4.59 6.90
N ALA A 105 7.14 5.37 7.95
CA ALA A 105 6.20 5.56 9.05
C ALA A 105 5.37 6.84 8.88
N VAL A 106 4.77 6.99 7.72
CA VAL A 106 3.95 8.15 7.35
C VAL A 106 2.69 7.66 6.63
N GLY A 107 1.54 8.20 6.97
CA GLY A 107 0.25 7.81 6.36
C GLY A 107 0.24 7.93 4.84
N GLY A 108 -0.55 7.09 4.20
CA GLY A 108 -0.68 7.01 2.75
C GLY A 108 -0.30 5.65 2.16
N GLY A 109 -0.02 4.66 2.99
CA GLY A 109 0.15 3.27 2.59
C GLY A 109 -0.92 2.40 3.24
N TYR A 110 -1.48 1.47 2.45
CA TYR A 110 -2.51 0.53 2.93
C TYR A 110 -2.21 -0.87 2.42
N PRO A 111 -2.47 -1.91 3.23
CA PRO A 111 -2.50 -3.27 2.72
C PRO A 111 -3.73 -3.43 1.83
N ILE A 112 -3.61 -4.22 0.78
CA ILE A 112 -4.73 -4.57 -0.09
C ILE A 112 -5.23 -5.94 0.37
N MET A 113 -6.49 -5.97 0.82
CA MET A 113 -7.08 -7.16 1.41
C MET A 113 -8.22 -7.69 0.55
N GLU A 114 -8.27 -8.99 0.36
CA GLU A 114 -9.36 -9.69 -0.31
C GLU A 114 -9.68 -10.97 0.44
N ASN A 115 -10.94 -11.14 0.84
CA ASN A 115 -11.38 -12.33 1.60
C ASN A 115 -10.52 -12.60 2.85
N GLY A 116 -10.17 -11.53 3.56
CA GLY A 116 -9.35 -11.64 4.77
C GLY A 116 -7.87 -11.92 4.53
N GLN A 117 -7.45 -12.01 3.26
CA GLN A 117 -6.05 -12.27 2.91
C GLN A 117 -5.39 -11.01 2.35
N LEU A 118 -4.15 -10.80 2.72
CA LEU A 118 -3.33 -9.75 2.13
C LEU A 118 -2.89 -10.19 0.74
N ILE A 119 -3.22 -9.39 -0.28
CA ILE A 119 -2.84 -9.66 -1.66
C ILE A 119 -1.85 -8.67 -2.24
N GLY A 120 -1.53 -7.59 -1.52
CA GLY A 120 -0.60 -6.58 -1.98
C GLY A 120 -0.59 -5.36 -1.08
N GLY A 121 0.01 -4.30 -1.56
CA GLY A 121 0.04 -3.01 -0.90
C GLY A 121 -0.13 -1.86 -1.87
N ILE A 122 -0.68 -0.76 -1.39
CA ILE A 122 -0.82 0.48 -2.15
C ILE A 122 -0.18 1.62 -1.38
N GLY A 123 0.53 2.49 -2.08
CA GLY A 123 1.14 3.68 -1.51
C GLY A 123 0.87 4.90 -2.38
N ILE A 124 0.50 6.00 -1.74
CA ILE A 124 0.27 7.28 -2.38
C ILE A 124 1.14 8.34 -1.70
N SER A 125 1.79 9.17 -2.51
CA SER A 125 2.62 10.27 -2.03
C SER A 125 2.47 11.48 -2.95
N GLY A 126 2.17 12.64 -2.39
CA GLY A 126 1.99 13.86 -3.19
C GLY A 126 1.29 14.98 -2.44
N GLY A 127 0.51 14.67 -1.44
CA GLY A 127 -0.10 15.63 -0.53
C GLY A 127 0.52 15.53 0.86
N ASN A 128 -0.19 16.05 1.87
CA ASN A 128 0.17 15.74 3.25
C ASN A 128 -0.27 14.30 3.56
N TYR A 129 0.17 13.76 4.71
CA TYR A 129 -0.11 12.36 5.05
C TYR A 129 -1.61 12.04 5.10
N GLN A 130 -2.45 12.99 5.53
CA GLN A 130 -3.89 12.79 5.59
C GLN A 130 -4.52 12.73 4.20
N GLN A 131 -4.10 13.61 3.31
CA GLN A 131 -4.56 13.61 1.92
C GLN A 131 -4.16 12.32 1.19
N ASP A 132 -2.92 11.88 1.37
CA ASP A 132 -2.43 10.63 0.80
C ASP A 132 -3.24 9.44 1.32
N GLN A 133 -3.52 9.43 2.61
CA GLN A 133 -4.33 8.40 3.27
C GLN A 133 -5.78 8.39 2.75
N ASP A 134 -6.40 9.55 2.64
CA ASP A 134 -7.78 9.69 2.16
C ASP A 134 -7.91 9.21 0.70
N ALA A 135 -6.91 9.50 -0.14
CA ALA A 135 -6.90 9.03 -1.53
C ALA A 135 -6.81 7.49 -1.59
N CYS A 136 -6.02 6.87 -0.73
CA CYS A 136 -5.96 5.40 -0.62
C CYS A 136 -7.32 4.81 -0.27
N VAL A 137 -7.96 5.35 0.77
CA VAL A 137 -9.27 4.88 1.22
C VAL A 137 -10.31 5.01 0.11
N ALA A 138 -10.34 6.15 -0.57
CA ALA A 138 -11.27 6.38 -1.68
C ALA A 138 -11.08 5.37 -2.81
N ALA A 139 -9.84 5.10 -3.21
CA ALA A 139 -9.54 4.17 -4.29
C ALA A 139 -9.90 2.72 -3.91
N LEU A 140 -9.50 2.28 -2.72
CA LEU A 140 -9.81 0.93 -2.24
C LEU A 140 -11.31 0.71 -2.12
N THR A 141 -12.02 1.70 -1.57
CA THR A 141 -13.48 1.64 -1.42
C THR A 141 -14.17 1.58 -2.77
N LYS A 142 -13.74 2.40 -3.72
CA LYS A 142 -14.33 2.44 -5.06
C LYS A 142 -14.26 1.09 -5.76
N LEU A 143 -13.17 0.36 -5.58
CA LEU A 143 -12.96 -0.93 -6.23
C LEU A 143 -13.43 -2.11 -5.38
N GLY A 144 -14.05 -1.85 -4.24
CA GLY A 144 -14.65 -2.89 -3.40
C GLY A 144 -13.67 -3.69 -2.56
N PHE A 145 -12.47 -3.18 -2.35
CA PHE A 145 -11.52 -3.83 -1.45
C PHE A 145 -11.88 -3.59 0.01
N GLU A 146 -11.58 -4.58 0.85
CA GLU A 146 -11.77 -4.46 2.29
C GLU A 146 -10.79 -3.45 2.88
N LEU A 147 -11.27 -2.64 3.82
CA LEU A 147 -10.36 -1.77 4.58
C LEU A 147 -9.97 -2.49 5.87
N PRO A 148 -8.70 -2.40 6.30
CA PRO A 148 -8.29 -2.95 7.58
C PRO A 148 -8.99 -2.21 8.73
N ALA A 149 -9.26 -2.94 9.79
CA ALA A 149 -9.93 -2.40 10.97
C ALA A 149 -9.07 -1.38 11.70
#